data_9e73add12e5197ccbec2d24c08bcedd6
#
_entry.id   9e73add12e5197ccbec2d24c08bcedd6
#
_cell.length_a   1.000
_cell.length_b   1.000
_cell.length_c   1.000
_cell.angle_alpha   90.00
_cell.angle_beta   90.00
_cell.angle_gamma   90.00
#
_symmetry.space_group_name_H-M   'P 1'
#
loop_
_entity.id
_entity.type
_entity.pdbx_description
1 polymer ?
#
loop_
_entity_poly.entity_id
_entity_poly.type
_entity_poly.pdbx_seq_one_letter_code
_entity_poly.pdbx_strand_id
1 'polypeptide(L)'
;LNWKPIGHCLTRKSQVTLYQVPGSGGVFAPTIRFHNGRFYMVTNNNTYQKNFYVYTDDIYSEWSDPVFVDQGGIDPSLYFEGDKVYFISNGTDESDGRGCIFQCEIDITTGKRLTESRPIWKGSGGRYIESPHMYHFGDWYYLMVAEGGTEYGHMVTYARSKDPYGPFEAYAQNPVLTNRNLGGNENHIQGIGHGDLITTPYGETFMVCLGFRIQSDWMPFHHLGREVFLVPVTWDNDGWFTAGVNGTVESVMDMPLNATAQEINGRYDVSFETLKNEPQRFCHLREY
;
A
#
# COMPACT_ATOMS: atom_id res chain seq x y z
N LEU A 1 10.92 14.72 -8.13
CA LEU A 1 9.64 14.21 -8.61
C LEU A 1 8.56 15.26 -8.41
N ASN A 2 7.80 15.54 -9.47
CA ASN A 2 6.67 16.46 -9.41
C ASN A 2 5.38 15.67 -9.54
N TRP A 3 4.54 15.70 -8.49
CA TRP A 3 3.25 15.07 -8.48
C TRP A 3 2.20 15.94 -9.16
N LYS A 4 1.40 15.37 -10.06
CA LYS A 4 0.24 16.03 -10.66
C LYS A 4 -1.04 15.35 -10.19
N PRO A 5 -1.96 16.06 -9.53
CA PRO A 5 -3.29 15.55 -9.24
C PRO A 5 -4.04 15.26 -10.56
N ILE A 6 -4.61 14.08 -10.68
CA ILE A 6 -5.37 13.66 -11.87
C ILE A 6 -6.87 13.55 -11.61
N GLY A 7 -7.30 13.57 -10.34
CA GLY A 7 -8.71 13.49 -9.97
C GLY A 7 -8.89 12.88 -8.58
N HIS A 8 -10.13 12.52 -8.29
CA HIS A 8 -10.55 11.90 -7.03
C HIS A 8 -11.44 10.68 -7.33
N CYS A 9 -11.25 9.60 -6.57
CA CYS A 9 -12.07 8.40 -6.71
C CYS A 9 -13.45 8.57 -6.07
N LEU A 10 -13.55 9.34 -5.00
CA LEU A 10 -14.78 9.59 -4.25
C LEU A 10 -15.21 11.05 -4.41
N THR A 11 -16.22 11.29 -5.24
CA THR A 11 -16.71 12.64 -5.58
C THR A 11 -18.19 12.84 -5.27
N ARG A 12 -18.92 11.78 -5.00
CA ARG A 12 -20.38 11.80 -4.82
C ARG A 12 -20.79 11.30 -3.44
N LYS A 13 -21.86 11.89 -2.91
CA LYS A 13 -22.46 11.46 -1.63
C LYS A 13 -23.00 10.03 -1.68
N SER A 14 -23.33 9.50 -2.87
CA SER A 14 -23.75 8.11 -3.05
C SER A 14 -22.62 7.11 -2.80
N GLN A 15 -21.36 7.53 -2.99
CA GLN A 15 -20.20 6.65 -2.81
C GLN A 15 -19.81 6.48 -1.34
N VAL A 16 -19.88 7.56 -0.56
CA VAL A 16 -19.54 7.55 0.86
C VAL A 16 -20.30 8.62 1.63
N THR A 17 -20.81 8.27 2.82
CA THR A 17 -21.38 9.26 3.73
C THR A 17 -20.33 9.73 4.72
N LEU A 18 -20.21 11.05 4.85
CA LEU A 18 -19.37 11.72 5.84
C LEU A 18 -20.21 12.56 6.83
N TYR A 19 -21.52 12.30 6.89
CA TYR A 19 -22.40 13.00 7.81
C TYR A 19 -22.09 12.63 9.26
N GLN A 20 -21.92 13.64 10.11
CA GLN A 20 -21.58 13.48 11.54
C GLN A 20 -20.33 12.63 11.82
N VAL A 21 -19.39 12.57 10.88
CA VAL A 21 -18.13 11.90 11.10
C VAL A 21 -17.26 12.72 12.06
N PRO A 22 -16.78 12.13 13.16
CA PRO A 22 -15.91 12.83 14.11
C PRO A 22 -14.54 13.10 13.50
N GLY A 23 -13.78 13.98 14.13
CA GLY A 23 -12.36 14.16 13.79
C GLY A 23 -11.60 12.83 13.88
N SER A 24 -10.71 12.56 12.93
CA SER A 24 -9.98 11.28 12.77
C SER A 24 -10.86 10.07 12.47
N GLY A 25 -12.10 10.28 12.03
CA GLY A 25 -12.98 9.23 11.50
C GLY A 25 -13.12 9.32 9.99
N GLY A 26 -14.11 8.62 9.44
CA GLY A 26 -14.45 8.63 8.02
C GLY A 26 -13.64 7.65 7.19
N VAL A 27 -13.21 8.09 6.02
CA VAL A 27 -12.45 7.26 5.07
C VAL A 27 -11.01 7.13 5.54
N PHE A 28 -10.56 5.88 5.70
CA PHE A 28 -9.19 5.56 6.05
C PHE A 28 -8.38 5.21 4.79
N ALA A 29 -7.22 4.59 4.97
CA ALA A 29 -6.24 4.41 3.92
C ALA A 29 -6.80 3.67 2.69
N PRO A 30 -6.70 4.26 1.49
CA PRO A 30 -7.10 3.63 0.24
C PRO A 30 -5.95 2.84 -0.38
N THR A 31 -6.29 1.78 -1.09
CA THR A 31 -5.41 1.05 -1.98
C THR A 31 -5.96 1.08 -3.39
N ILE A 32 -5.11 1.26 -4.39
CA ILE A 32 -5.52 1.19 -5.79
C ILE A 32 -4.87 0.00 -6.50
N ARG A 33 -5.64 -0.69 -7.36
CA ARG A 33 -5.14 -1.79 -8.20
C ARG A 33 -5.72 -1.67 -9.60
N PHE A 34 -4.94 -2.10 -10.58
CA PHE A 34 -5.38 -2.22 -11.97
C PHE A 34 -5.43 -3.70 -12.34
N HIS A 35 -6.55 -4.14 -12.89
CA HIS A 35 -6.71 -5.51 -13.34
C HIS A 35 -7.68 -5.57 -14.53
N ASN A 36 -7.28 -6.27 -15.58
CA ASN A 36 -8.10 -6.52 -16.79
C ASN A 36 -8.75 -5.25 -17.36
N GLY A 37 -7.96 -4.17 -17.52
CA GLY A 37 -8.43 -2.91 -18.12
C GLY A 37 -9.19 -1.99 -17.15
N ARG A 38 -9.32 -2.35 -15.87
CA ARG A 38 -10.10 -1.63 -14.87
C ARG A 38 -9.29 -1.27 -13.65
N PHE A 39 -9.48 -0.05 -13.15
CA PHE A 39 -8.93 0.44 -11.89
C PHE A 39 -9.92 0.16 -10.76
N TYR A 40 -9.43 -0.32 -9.64
CA TYR A 40 -10.18 -0.53 -8.41
C TYR A 40 -9.53 0.27 -7.29
N MET A 41 -10.29 1.11 -6.59
CA MET A 41 -9.83 1.76 -5.37
C MET A 41 -10.66 1.19 -4.22
N VAL A 42 -9.99 0.53 -3.28
CA VAL A 42 -10.58 -0.08 -2.10
C VAL A 42 -10.20 0.73 -0.86
N THR A 43 -11.13 0.90 0.04
CA THR A 43 -10.95 1.60 1.32
C THR A 43 -12.01 1.18 2.32
N ASN A 44 -11.95 1.74 3.53
CA ASN A 44 -13.03 1.59 4.49
C ASN A 44 -13.55 2.96 4.97
N ASN A 45 -14.82 3.01 5.37
CA ASN A 45 -15.33 4.08 6.18
C ASN A 45 -15.35 3.61 7.64
N ASN A 46 -14.34 3.99 8.40
CA ASN A 46 -14.13 3.50 9.76
C ASN A 46 -15.26 3.91 10.72
N THR A 47 -15.86 5.08 10.53
CA THR A 47 -16.98 5.53 11.36
C THR A 47 -18.19 4.58 11.27
N TYR A 48 -18.44 4.03 10.10
CA TYR A 48 -19.56 3.13 9.83
C TYR A 48 -19.15 1.66 9.70
N GLN A 49 -17.87 1.32 9.93
CA GLN A 49 -17.31 -0.03 9.85
C GLN A 49 -17.65 -0.70 8.50
N LYS A 50 -17.43 0.00 7.38
CA LYS A 50 -17.77 -0.45 6.04
C LYS A 50 -16.54 -0.49 5.14
N ASN A 51 -16.16 -1.68 4.70
CA ASN A 51 -15.22 -1.88 3.61
C ASN A 51 -15.95 -1.85 2.27
N PHE A 52 -15.38 -1.15 1.30
CA PHE A 52 -15.93 -1.04 -0.04
C PHE A 52 -14.85 -0.71 -1.06
N TYR A 53 -15.17 -0.93 -2.32
CA TYR A 53 -14.36 -0.43 -3.44
C TYR A 53 -15.24 0.27 -4.46
N VAL A 54 -14.60 1.16 -5.22
CA VAL A 54 -15.12 1.78 -6.43
C VAL A 54 -14.20 1.44 -7.58
N TYR A 55 -14.71 1.48 -8.80
CA TYR A 55 -13.91 1.14 -9.99
C TYR A 55 -14.21 2.07 -11.16
N THR A 56 -13.28 2.10 -12.11
CA THR A 56 -13.42 2.80 -13.38
C THR A 56 -12.58 2.12 -14.46
N ASP A 57 -12.99 2.22 -15.71
CA ASP A 57 -12.21 1.76 -16.86
C ASP A 57 -11.25 2.87 -17.38
N ASP A 58 -11.45 4.11 -16.94
CA ASP A 58 -10.58 5.23 -17.22
C ASP A 58 -10.33 6.04 -15.95
N ILE A 59 -9.07 6.13 -15.53
CA ILE A 59 -8.66 6.78 -14.28
C ILE A 59 -8.97 8.29 -14.25
N TYR A 60 -9.21 8.91 -15.41
CA TYR A 60 -9.60 10.32 -15.54
C TYR A 60 -11.11 10.53 -15.53
N SER A 61 -11.88 9.45 -15.57
CA SER A 61 -13.34 9.47 -15.61
C SER A 61 -13.96 9.30 -14.24
N GLU A 62 -15.30 9.33 -14.18
CA GLU A 62 -16.04 9.06 -12.95
C GLU A 62 -15.86 7.60 -12.50
N TRP A 63 -15.79 7.43 -11.18
CA TRP A 63 -15.73 6.14 -10.54
C TRP A 63 -17.14 5.63 -10.22
N SER A 64 -17.32 4.33 -10.17
CA SER A 64 -18.59 3.66 -9.88
C SER A 64 -19.20 4.07 -8.53
N ASP A 65 -20.43 3.69 -8.30
CA ASP A 65 -20.98 3.59 -6.94
C ASP A 65 -20.26 2.48 -6.15
N PRO A 66 -20.29 2.49 -4.81
CA PRO A 66 -19.51 1.59 -3.99
C PRO A 66 -20.05 0.15 -4.05
N VAL A 67 -19.14 -0.80 -4.13
CA VAL A 67 -19.41 -2.21 -3.91
C VAL A 67 -18.90 -2.57 -2.51
N PHE A 68 -19.80 -2.97 -1.61
CA PHE A 68 -19.46 -3.28 -0.22
C PHE A 68 -18.96 -4.73 -0.07
N VAL A 69 -17.98 -4.89 0.81
CA VAL A 69 -17.44 -6.20 1.18
C VAL A 69 -17.74 -6.49 2.64
N ASP A 70 -18.30 -7.66 2.92
CA ASP A 70 -18.63 -8.12 4.27
C ASP A 70 -17.42 -8.80 4.93
N GLN A 71 -16.35 -8.03 5.09
CA GLN A 71 -15.19 -8.35 5.93
C GLN A 71 -14.81 -7.11 6.70
N GLY A 72 -14.61 -7.25 8.00
CA GLY A 72 -14.23 -6.16 8.91
C GLY A 72 -12.77 -5.72 8.74
N GLY A 73 -12.33 -4.88 9.66
CA GLY A 73 -10.97 -4.34 9.71
C GLY A 73 -10.79 -3.05 8.91
N ILE A 74 -9.57 -2.54 8.92
CA ILE A 74 -9.17 -1.34 8.19
C ILE A 74 -8.08 -1.67 7.16
N ASP A 75 -7.69 -0.65 6.39
CA ASP A 75 -6.62 -0.70 5.38
C ASP A 75 -6.78 -1.86 4.39
N PRO A 76 -7.96 -2.02 3.77
CA PRO A 76 -8.18 -3.15 2.88
C PRO A 76 -7.35 -3.04 1.61
N SER A 77 -6.96 -4.19 1.06
CA SER A 77 -6.40 -4.30 -0.28
C SER A 77 -7.08 -5.40 -1.10
N LEU A 78 -6.92 -5.31 -2.42
CA LEU A 78 -7.31 -6.34 -3.37
C LEU A 78 -6.06 -6.96 -3.97
N TYR A 79 -6.06 -8.29 -4.08
CA TYR A 79 -5.07 -9.03 -4.81
C TYR A 79 -5.77 -9.90 -5.87
N PHE A 80 -5.31 -9.80 -7.12
CA PHE A 80 -5.88 -10.50 -8.27
C PHE A 80 -4.92 -11.59 -8.75
N GLU A 81 -5.42 -12.81 -8.91
CA GLU A 81 -4.66 -13.93 -9.43
C GLU A 81 -5.53 -14.83 -10.32
N GLY A 82 -5.29 -14.78 -11.62
CA GLY A 82 -6.15 -15.46 -12.58
C GLY A 82 -7.60 -14.99 -12.43
N ASP A 83 -8.51 -15.94 -12.20
CA ASP A 83 -9.94 -15.66 -11.99
C ASP A 83 -10.29 -15.38 -10.52
N LYS A 84 -9.33 -15.44 -9.61
CA LYS A 84 -9.53 -15.23 -8.19
C LYS A 84 -9.25 -13.80 -7.78
N VAL A 85 -10.07 -13.29 -6.88
CA VAL A 85 -9.86 -12.00 -6.23
C VAL A 85 -9.87 -12.19 -4.72
N TYR A 86 -8.76 -11.81 -4.10
CA TYR A 86 -8.62 -11.86 -2.66
C TYR A 86 -8.86 -10.47 -2.07
N PHE A 87 -9.68 -10.42 -1.04
CA PHE A 87 -9.87 -9.25 -0.19
C PHE A 87 -9.10 -9.47 1.10
N ILE A 88 -8.24 -8.51 1.43
CA ILE A 88 -7.30 -8.61 2.54
C ILE A 88 -7.47 -7.38 3.41
N SER A 89 -7.55 -7.55 4.73
CA SER A 89 -7.65 -6.45 5.71
C SER A 89 -7.07 -6.89 7.04
N ASN A 90 -6.86 -5.95 7.96
CA ASN A 90 -6.51 -6.32 9.33
C ASN A 90 -7.73 -6.79 10.13
N GLY A 91 -7.46 -7.34 11.28
CA GLY A 91 -8.47 -7.76 12.24
C GLY A 91 -7.85 -8.23 13.54
N THR A 92 -8.65 -8.85 14.38
CA THR A 92 -8.20 -9.49 15.63
C THR A 92 -8.53 -10.96 15.58
N ASP A 93 -7.54 -11.80 15.84
CA ASP A 93 -7.74 -13.23 15.98
C ASP A 93 -8.40 -13.48 17.35
N GLU A 94 -9.65 -13.93 17.34
CA GLU A 94 -10.43 -14.18 18.57
C GLU A 94 -9.83 -15.28 19.45
N SER A 95 -9.00 -16.16 18.88
CA SER A 95 -8.41 -17.27 19.63
C SER A 95 -7.35 -16.84 20.66
N ASP A 96 -6.67 -15.70 20.41
CA ASP A 96 -5.61 -15.20 21.29
C ASP A 96 -5.66 -13.66 21.49
N GLY A 97 -6.62 -12.98 20.89
CA GLY A 97 -6.81 -11.52 20.99
C GLY A 97 -5.75 -10.68 20.28
N ARG A 98 -4.90 -11.29 19.44
CA ARG A 98 -3.82 -10.58 18.74
C ARG A 98 -4.30 -10.02 17.40
N GLY A 99 -3.73 -8.87 17.02
CA GLY A 99 -3.87 -8.35 15.67
C GLY A 99 -3.38 -9.37 14.63
N CYS A 100 -4.09 -9.47 13.53
CA CYS A 100 -3.81 -10.43 12.47
C CYS A 100 -4.30 -9.88 11.13
N ILE A 101 -3.68 -10.31 10.04
CA ILE A 101 -4.19 -10.10 8.70
C ILE A 101 -5.15 -11.22 8.33
N PHE A 102 -6.31 -10.83 7.81
CA PHE A 102 -7.36 -11.72 7.35
C PHE A 102 -7.52 -11.64 5.84
N GLN A 103 -7.84 -12.77 5.23
CA GLN A 103 -8.04 -12.89 3.78
C GLN A 103 -9.25 -13.78 3.48
N CYS A 104 -10.01 -13.40 2.45
CA CYS A 104 -11.04 -14.22 1.82
C CYS A 104 -11.04 -14.01 0.31
N GLU A 105 -11.61 -14.97 -0.43
CA GLU A 105 -11.94 -14.76 -1.85
C GLU A 105 -13.29 -14.05 -1.95
N ILE A 106 -13.41 -13.13 -2.91
CA ILE A 106 -14.64 -12.39 -3.19
C ILE A 106 -15.04 -12.49 -4.66
N ASP A 107 -16.33 -12.36 -4.93
CA ASP A 107 -16.83 -12.00 -6.25
C ASP A 107 -16.64 -10.51 -6.47
N ILE A 108 -15.75 -10.13 -7.40
CA ILE A 108 -15.42 -8.73 -7.70
C ILE A 108 -16.58 -7.95 -8.32
N THR A 109 -17.63 -8.59 -8.79
CA THR A 109 -18.81 -7.92 -9.34
C THR A 109 -19.76 -7.49 -8.24
N THR A 110 -19.86 -8.28 -7.17
CA THR A 110 -20.87 -8.09 -6.12
C THR A 110 -20.29 -7.77 -4.75
N GLY A 111 -18.98 -7.94 -4.54
CA GLY A 111 -18.33 -7.82 -3.25
C GLY A 111 -18.62 -8.97 -2.27
N LYS A 112 -19.38 -9.97 -2.67
CA LYS A 112 -19.72 -11.10 -1.80
C LYS A 112 -18.52 -11.99 -1.55
N ARG A 113 -18.34 -12.41 -0.30
CA ARG A 113 -17.36 -13.43 0.04
C ARG A 113 -17.73 -14.78 -0.60
N LEU A 114 -16.75 -15.39 -1.24
CA LEU A 114 -16.84 -16.74 -1.80
C LEU A 114 -16.29 -17.79 -0.84
N THR A 115 -15.42 -17.36 0.09
CA THR A 115 -14.84 -18.20 1.13
C THR A 115 -14.97 -17.55 2.51
N GLU A 116 -14.75 -18.33 3.55
CA GLU A 116 -14.61 -17.79 4.89
C GLU A 116 -13.35 -16.90 4.99
N SER A 117 -13.44 -15.84 5.80
CA SER A 117 -12.30 -15.00 6.13
C SER A 117 -11.39 -15.74 7.11
N ARG A 118 -10.10 -15.88 6.76
CA ARG A 118 -9.11 -16.64 7.55
C ARG A 118 -7.97 -15.75 7.99
N PRO A 119 -7.47 -15.93 9.23
CA PRO A 119 -6.24 -15.32 9.66
C PRO A 119 -5.08 -15.94 8.87
N ILE A 120 -4.19 -15.09 8.29
CA ILE A 120 -3.07 -15.57 7.47
C ILE A 120 -1.71 -15.21 8.05
N TRP A 121 -1.58 -14.08 8.76
CA TRP A 121 -0.31 -13.69 9.39
C TRP A 121 -0.51 -12.71 10.53
N LYS A 122 0.30 -12.87 11.60
CA LYS A 122 0.26 -12.02 12.81
C LYS A 122 1.40 -11.00 12.88
N GLY A 123 2.11 -10.78 11.75
CA GLY A 123 3.21 -9.84 11.67
C GLY A 123 4.53 -10.37 12.25
N SER A 124 5.51 -9.49 12.33
CA SER A 124 6.86 -9.78 12.85
C SER A 124 7.00 -9.52 14.36
N GLY A 125 5.92 -9.15 15.04
CA GLY A 125 5.88 -8.90 16.48
C GLY A 125 5.72 -7.46 16.89
N GLY A 126 5.57 -6.54 15.95
CA GLY A 126 5.16 -5.17 16.22
C GLY A 126 3.70 -5.08 16.66
N ARG A 127 3.35 -3.96 17.29
CA ARG A 127 1.94 -3.66 17.62
C ARG A 127 1.21 -3.14 16.37
N TYR A 128 -0.11 -3.27 16.35
CA TYR A 128 -0.98 -2.71 15.31
C TYR A 128 -0.58 -3.16 13.90
N ILE A 129 -0.73 -4.46 13.63
CA ILE A 129 -0.54 -4.99 12.27
C ILE A 129 -1.68 -4.49 11.37
N GLU A 130 -1.34 -3.76 10.30
CA GLU A 130 -2.26 -3.04 9.42
C GLU A 130 -1.73 -3.02 7.98
N SER A 131 -2.47 -2.41 7.04
CA SER A 131 -1.98 -2.15 5.68
C SER A 131 -1.47 -3.37 4.93
N PRO A 132 -2.25 -4.46 4.83
CA PRO A 132 -1.81 -5.66 4.13
C PRO A 132 -1.81 -5.47 2.62
N HIS A 133 -0.70 -5.83 1.96
CA HIS A 133 -0.60 -5.91 0.50
C HIS A 133 0.00 -7.26 0.10
N MET A 134 -0.67 -7.97 -0.81
CA MET A 134 -0.20 -9.24 -1.37
C MET A 134 0.37 -9.02 -2.77
N TYR A 135 1.49 -9.68 -3.05
CA TYR A 135 2.14 -9.70 -4.36
C TYR A 135 2.57 -11.11 -4.71
N HIS A 136 2.69 -11.41 -6.00
CA HIS A 136 3.25 -12.67 -6.48
C HIS A 136 4.42 -12.39 -7.42
N PHE A 137 5.64 -12.72 -7.00
CA PHE A 137 6.86 -12.59 -7.81
C PHE A 137 7.57 -13.93 -7.89
N GLY A 138 7.77 -14.39 -9.11
CA GLY A 138 8.31 -15.74 -9.35
C GLY A 138 7.44 -16.80 -8.72
N ASP A 139 8.00 -17.59 -7.82
CA ASP A 139 7.30 -18.69 -7.12
C ASP A 139 6.77 -18.29 -5.73
N TRP A 140 6.84 -17.02 -5.33
CA TRP A 140 6.57 -16.59 -3.97
C TRP A 140 5.45 -15.55 -3.90
N TYR A 141 4.55 -15.76 -2.94
CA TYR A 141 3.62 -14.75 -2.47
C TYR A 141 4.30 -13.94 -1.36
N TYR A 142 4.24 -12.62 -1.47
CA TYR A 142 4.79 -11.69 -0.48
C TYR A 142 3.63 -10.96 0.17
N LEU A 143 3.52 -11.07 1.48
CA LEU A 143 2.57 -10.31 2.28
C LEU A 143 3.34 -9.21 3.01
N MET A 144 3.10 -7.99 2.61
CA MET A 144 3.68 -6.80 3.20
C MET A 144 2.64 -6.10 4.08
N VAL A 145 3.06 -5.58 5.23
CA VAL A 145 2.18 -4.93 6.21
C VAL A 145 2.87 -3.74 6.86
N ALA A 146 2.08 -2.91 7.53
CA ALA A 146 2.56 -1.91 8.48
C ALA A 146 2.45 -2.45 9.89
N GLU A 147 3.42 -2.11 10.73
CA GLU A 147 3.42 -2.36 12.18
C GLU A 147 3.94 -1.12 12.92
N GLY A 148 3.80 -1.09 14.24
CA GLY A 148 4.31 -0.03 15.10
C GLY A 148 3.35 1.13 15.36
N GLY A 149 2.26 1.20 14.63
CA GLY A 149 1.29 2.31 14.65
C GLY A 149 1.74 3.49 13.79
N THR A 150 0.80 4.33 13.39
CA THR A 150 0.97 5.39 12.38
C THR A 150 1.70 6.65 12.89
N GLU A 151 2.60 6.49 13.85
CA GLU A 151 3.39 7.53 14.49
C GLU A 151 4.89 7.26 14.33
N TYR A 152 5.71 7.69 15.27
CA TYR A 152 7.18 7.49 15.25
C TYR A 152 7.62 6.01 15.23
N GLY A 153 6.80 5.11 15.77
CA GLY A 153 7.06 3.66 15.76
C GLY A 153 6.74 2.96 14.44
N HIS A 154 6.19 3.67 13.47
CA HIS A 154 5.70 3.11 12.21
C HIS A 154 6.82 2.42 11.40
N MET A 155 6.49 1.31 10.78
CA MET A 155 7.45 0.53 10.00
C MET A 155 6.73 -0.35 8.96
N VAL A 156 7.46 -0.74 7.93
CA VAL A 156 7.05 -1.76 6.96
C VAL A 156 7.74 -3.07 7.30
N THR A 157 6.97 -4.14 7.39
CA THR A 157 7.45 -5.51 7.55
C THR A 157 6.83 -6.40 6.49
N TYR A 158 7.45 -7.55 6.18
CA TYR A 158 6.90 -8.49 5.24
C TYR A 158 7.32 -9.92 5.51
N ALA A 159 6.59 -10.83 4.88
CA ALA A 159 6.84 -12.25 4.88
C ALA A 159 6.54 -12.83 3.49
N ARG A 160 7.00 -14.04 3.20
CA ARG A 160 6.70 -14.74 1.96
C ARG A 160 6.19 -16.15 2.18
N SER A 161 5.48 -16.69 1.20
CA SER A 161 4.95 -18.06 1.22
C SER A 161 4.89 -18.64 -0.20
N LYS A 162 4.76 -19.95 -0.31
CA LYS A 162 4.44 -20.64 -1.58
C LYS A 162 2.92 -20.74 -1.83
N ASP A 163 2.11 -20.35 -0.86
CA ASP A 163 0.65 -20.36 -0.92
C ASP A 163 0.10 -19.01 -0.46
N PRO A 164 -0.93 -18.44 -1.12
CA PRO A 164 -1.50 -17.14 -0.75
C PRO A 164 -2.15 -17.12 0.64
N TYR A 165 -2.39 -18.28 1.25
CA TYR A 165 -2.88 -18.41 2.62
C TYR A 165 -1.79 -18.77 3.64
N GLY A 166 -0.52 -18.83 3.21
CA GLY A 166 0.61 -19.18 4.07
C GLY A 166 0.86 -20.70 4.16
N PRO A 167 1.69 -21.15 5.11
CA PRO A 167 2.32 -20.35 6.17
C PRO A 167 3.35 -19.36 5.62
N PHE A 168 3.38 -18.16 6.21
CA PHE A 168 4.30 -17.10 5.80
C PHE A 168 5.60 -17.15 6.63
N GLU A 169 6.73 -17.14 5.92
CA GLU A 169 8.08 -17.00 6.46
C GLU A 169 8.43 -15.50 6.54
N ALA A 170 8.59 -14.98 7.76
CA ALA A 170 8.94 -13.57 7.95
C ALA A 170 10.36 -13.28 7.45
N TYR A 171 10.56 -12.12 6.84
CA TYR A 171 11.90 -11.63 6.51
C TYR A 171 12.72 -11.46 7.78
N ALA A 172 13.92 -12.08 7.81
CA ALA A 172 14.74 -12.14 9.01
C ALA A 172 15.26 -10.77 9.48
N GLN A 173 15.31 -9.79 8.58
CA GLN A 173 15.79 -8.44 8.86
C GLN A 173 14.64 -7.41 8.94
N ASN A 174 13.41 -7.86 9.22
CA ASN A 174 12.32 -6.92 9.48
C ASN A 174 12.65 -5.98 10.65
N PRO A 175 12.27 -4.70 10.60
CA PRO A 175 11.52 -4.04 9.54
C PRO A 175 12.37 -3.77 8.29
N VAL A 176 11.75 -3.94 7.12
CA VAL A 176 12.42 -3.66 5.84
C VAL A 176 12.55 -2.16 5.56
N LEU A 177 11.68 -1.34 6.16
CA LEU A 177 11.72 0.11 6.02
C LEU A 177 11.16 0.79 7.28
N THR A 178 11.93 1.70 7.88
CA THR A 178 11.50 2.54 9.01
C THR A 178 12.51 3.63 9.31
N ASN A 179 12.07 4.77 9.82
CA ASN A 179 12.95 5.83 10.37
C ASN A 179 12.86 5.92 11.91
N ARG A 180 12.17 4.99 12.56
CA ARG A 180 11.89 5.03 14.01
C ARG A 180 13.12 5.06 14.91
N ASN A 181 14.25 4.57 14.40
CA ASN A 181 15.52 4.52 15.14
C ASN A 181 16.42 5.72 14.85
N LEU A 182 15.99 6.63 13.98
CA LEU A 182 16.71 7.85 13.63
C LEU A 182 16.17 9.03 14.44
N GLY A 183 17.05 9.81 15.04
CA GLY A 183 16.67 11.09 15.64
C GLY A 183 16.34 12.14 14.58
N GLY A 184 15.58 13.17 14.94
CA GLY A 184 15.22 14.24 14.01
C GLY A 184 16.41 15.10 13.59
N ASN A 185 17.52 15.12 14.35
CA ASN A 185 18.77 15.74 13.91
C ASN A 185 19.46 14.95 12.80
N GLU A 186 19.25 13.62 12.76
CA GLU A 186 19.77 12.75 11.72
C GLU A 186 18.86 12.75 10.49
N ASN A 187 17.54 12.72 10.72
CA ASN A 187 16.57 12.71 9.64
C ASN A 187 15.23 13.33 10.08
N HIS A 188 14.82 14.39 9.44
CA HIS A 188 13.53 15.05 9.69
C HIS A 188 12.33 14.27 9.19
N ILE A 189 12.53 13.22 8.36
CA ILE A 189 11.47 12.33 7.88
C ILE A 189 11.25 11.24 8.92
N GLN A 190 10.04 11.15 9.45
CA GLN A 190 9.67 10.24 10.51
C GLN A 190 8.35 9.53 10.20
N GLY A 191 7.97 8.52 11.01
CA GLY A 191 6.72 7.82 10.88
C GLY A 191 6.57 7.01 9.59
N ILE A 192 7.67 6.49 9.06
CA ILE A 192 7.71 5.74 7.80
C ILE A 192 7.06 4.37 7.96
N GLY A 193 6.02 4.12 7.16
CA GLY A 193 5.29 2.86 7.12
C GLY A 193 4.22 2.86 6.03
N HIS A 194 3.29 1.90 6.09
CA HIS A 194 2.18 1.74 5.16
C HIS A 194 2.68 1.73 3.70
N GLY A 195 3.59 0.81 3.40
CA GLY A 195 4.21 0.71 2.08
C GLY A 195 3.34 -0.05 1.07
N ASP A 196 3.42 0.31 -0.20
CA ASP A 196 2.87 -0.43 -1.33
C ASP A 196 3.92 -0.54 -2.45
N LEU A 197 4.11 -1.73 -3.04
CA LEU A 197 5.11 -1.94 -4.09
C LEU A 197 4.56 -1.57 -5.46
N ILE A 198 5.43 -0.95 -6.25
CA ILE A 198 5.18 -0.58 -7.63
C ILE A 198 6.30 -1.13 -8.50
N THR A 199 5.98 -1.80 -9.59
CA THR A 199 6.96 -2.23 -10.59
C THR A 199 6.79 -1.41 -11.85
N THR A 200 7.89 -0.84 -12.35
CA THR A 200 7.89 -0.10 -13.61
C THR A 200 7.78 -1.05 -14.80
N PRO A 201 7.42 -0.56 -16.00
CA PRO A 201 7.46 -1.36 -17.22
C PRO A 201 8.84 -1.93 -17.55
N TYR A 202 9.89 -1.39 -16.96
CA TYR A 202 11.28 -1.81 -17.17
C TYR A 202 11.78 -2.82 -16.12
N GLY A 203 10.90 -3.19 -15.16
CA GLY A 203 11.20 -4.20 -14.15
C GLY A 203 11.79 -3.67 -12.84
N GLU A 204 12.03 -2.34 -12.73
CA GLU A 204 12.44 -1.78 -11.45
C GLU A 204 11.28 -1.81 -10.45
N THR A 205 11.59 -2.12 -9.21
CA THR A 205 10.62 -2.09 -8.12
C THR A 205 10.87 -0.88 -7.22
N PHE A 206 9.80 -0.18 -6.89
CA PHE A 206 9.78 0.90 -5.92
C PHE A 206 8.73 0.61 -4.85
N MET A 207 8.86 1.30 -3.73
CA MET A 207 7.83 1.31 -2.70
C MET A 207 7.33 2.74 -2.52
N VAL A 208 6.03 2.95 -2.57
CA VAL A 208 5.41 4.16 -2.03
C VAL A 208 5.11 3.93 -0.56
N CYS A 209 5.35 4.90 0.29
CA CYS A 209 5.10 4.78 1.73
C CYS A 209 4.67 6.11 2.32
N LEU A 210 4.07 6.08 3.50
CA LEU A 210 3.70 7.27 4.25
C LEU A 210 4.82 7.68 5.19
N GLY A 211 4.88 8.98 5.48
CA GLY A 211 5.73 9.57 6.49
C GLY A 211 5.33 11.01 6.77
N PHE A 212 6.01 11.65 7.68
CA PHE A 212 5.82 13.07 7.98
C PHE A 212 7.17 13.74 8.24
N ARG A 213 7.23 15.07 8.04
CA ARG A 213 8.42 15.87 8.30
C ARG A 213 8.26 16.62 9.60
N ILE A 214 9.18 16.40 10.53
CA ILE A 214 9.26 17.14 11.77
C ILE A 214 10.12 18.41 11.59
N GLN A 215 9.92 19.39 12.46
CA GLN A 215 10.68 20.65 12.38
C GLN A 215 12.10 20.49 12.95
N SER A 216 12.22 19.81 14.08
CA SER A 216 13.50 19.53 14.73
C SER A 216 13.31 18.52 15.86
N ASP A 217 14.39 17.99 16.42
CA ASP A 217 14.36 17.05 17.55
C ASP A 217 13.71 17.63 18.81
N TRP A 218 14.01 18.85 19.13
CA TRP A 218 13.45 19.51 20.30
C TRP A 218 12.02 20.00 20.06
N MET A 219 11.58 20.05 18.79
CA MET A 219 10.21 20.35 18.37
C MET A 219 9.75 19.26 17.36
N PRO A 220 9.47 18.05 17.84
CA PRO A 220 9.15 16.91 16.97
C PRO A 220 7.72 16.98 16.44
N PHE A 221 7.22 18.17 16.15
CA PHE A 221 5.88 18.38 15.61
C PHE A 221 5.93 18.53 14.09
N HIS A 222 4.91 18.03 13.45
CA HIS A 222 4.65 18.27 12.04
C HIS A 222 3.27 18.93 11.86
N HIS A 223 3.13 19.81 10.88
CA HIS A 223 1.89 20.55 10.61
C HIS A 223 1.36 20.32 9.18
N LEU A 224 2.18 19.72 8.32
CA LEU A 224 1.77 19.39 6.94
C LEU A 224 0.97 18.08 6.85
N GLY A 225 0.92 17.30 7.93
CA GLY A 225 0.35 15.98 7.94
C GLY A 225 1.30 14.94 7.34
N ARG A 226 0.75 13.82 6.88
CA ARG A 226 1.50 12.74 6.25
C ARG A 226 1.69 13.03 4.77
N GLU A 227 2.89 12.72 4.29
CA GLU A 227 3.31 12.82 2.90
C GLU A 227 3.54 11.42 2.34
N VAL A 228 3.53 11.29 1.01
CA VAL A 228 3.90 10.06 0.32
C VAL A 228 5.35 10.16 -0.16
N PHE A 229 6.14 9.16 0.17
CA PHE A 229 7.53 9.01 -0.26
C PHE A 229 7.63 7.86 -1.25
N LEU A 230 8.52 8.00 -2.24
CA LEU A 230 8.90 6.95 -3.16
C LEU A 230 10.32 6.51 -2.83
N VAL A 231 10.51 5.23 -2.60
CA VAL A 231 11.83 4.66 -2.26
C VAL A 231 12.19 3.51 -3.20
N PRO A 232 13.48 3.34 -3.54
CA PRO A 232 13.94 2.22 -4.34
C PRO A 232 13.81 0.90 -3.55
N VAL A 233 13.58 -0.19 -4.29
CA VAL A 233 13.55 -1.55 -3.75
C VAL A 233 14.60 -2.36 -4.49
N THR A 234 15.42 -3.10 -3.76
CA THR A 234 16.48 -3.96 -4.31
C THR A 234 16.23 -5.40 -3.92
N TRP A 235 16.15 -6.28 -4.90
CA TRP A 235 16.00 -7.73 -4.72
C TRP A 235 17.35 -8.43 -4.62
N ASP A 236 17.47 -9.38 -3.71
CA ASP A 236 18.61 -10.29 -3.66
C ASP A 236 18.38 -11.56 -4.49
N ASN A 237 19.40 -12.41 -4.57
CA ASN A 237 19.35 -13.66 -5.35
C ASN A 237 18.43 -14.72 -4.73
N ASP A 238 18.10 -14.61 -3.46
CA ASP A 238 17.23 -15.54 -2.73
C ASP A 238 15.75 -15.11 -2.77
N GLY A 239 15.46 -14.02 -3.48
CA GLY A 239 14.12 -13.47 -3.64
C GLY A 239 13.63 -12.69 -2.40
N TRP A 240 14.52 -12.18 -1.56
CA TRP A 240 14.19 -11.20 -0.55
C TRP A 240 14.47 -9.80 -1.07
N PHE A 241 13.83 -8.79 -0.50
CA PHE A 241 14.08 -7.41 -0.89
C PHE A 241 14.40 -6.50 0.30
N THR A 242 15.13 -5.45 0.01
CA THR A 242 15.40 -4.30 0.89
C THR A 242 14.82 -3.04 0.27
N ALA A 243 14.54 -2.02 1.08
CA ALA A 243 13.96 -0.76 0.61
C ALA A 243 14.72 0.44 1.15
N GLY A 244 14.73 1.54 0.37
CA GLY A 244 15.40 2.78 0.75
C GLY A 244 16.90 2.64 0.87
N VAL A 245 17.48 3.49 1.72
CA VAL A 245 18.92 3.46 2.05
C VAL A 245 19.09 2.72 3.37
N ASN A 246 19.59 1.49 3.32
CA ASN A 246 19.75 0.63 4.50
C ASN A 246 18.47 0.51 5.35
N GLY A 247 17.32 0.40 4.71
CA GLY A 247 16.03 0.29 5.39
C GLY A 247 15.45 1.61 5.92
N THR A 248 15.95 2.75 5.43
CA THR A 248 15.48 4.08 5.83
C THR A 248 15.10 4.95 4.63
N VAL A 249 14.26 5.96 4.88
CA VAL A 249 13.92 6.99 3.90
C VAL A 249 14.75 8.22 4.18
N GLU A 250 15.53 8.66 3.20
CA GLU A 250 16.30 9.88 3.23
C GLU A 250 15.66 10.99 2.39
N SER A 251 16.04 12.23 2.63
CA SER A 251 15.53 13.39 1.87
C SER A 251 15.99 13.39 0.41
N VAL A 252 17.11 12.75 0.13
CA VAL A 252 17.67 12.54 -1.20
C VAL A 252 18.09 11.08 -1.31
N MET A 253 17.60 10.40 -2.31
CA MET A 253 17.94 9.00 -2.59
C MET A 253 18.26 8.81 -4.06
N ASP A 254 19.27 7.99 -4.34
CA ASP A 254 19.53 7.56 -5.70
C ASP A 254 18.42 6.62 -6.17
N MET A 255 17.83 6.96 -7.32
CA MET A 255 16.79 6.14 -7.94
C MET A 255 17.44 5.30 -9.05
N PRO A 256 17.47 3.97 -8.94
CA PRO A 256 17.97 3.11 -9.98
C PRO A 256 17.01 3.12 -11.18
N LEU A 257 17.16 4.11 -12.03
CA LEU A 257 16.46 4.16 -13.30
C LEU A 257 17.26 3.40 -14.33
N ASN A 258 16.60 2.50 -15.06
CA ASN A 258 17.23 1.79 -16.14
C ASN A 258 17.72 2.78 -17.20
N ALA A 259 18.97 2.68 -17.65
CA ALA A 259 19.60 3.59 -18.60
C ALA A 259 18.89 3.70 -19.96
N THR A 260 17.85 2.92 -20.19
CA THR A 260 16.95 3.00 -21.35
C THR A 260 15.79 3.96 -21.16
N ALA A 261 15.56 4.53 -19.97
CA ALA A 261 14.64 5.64 -19.81
C ALA A 261 15.27 6.84 -20.56
N GLN A 262 14.75 7.17 -21.74
CA GLN A 262 15.24 8.29 -22.52
C GLN A 262 14.92 9.58 -21.78
N GLU A 263 15.96 10.30 -21.39
CA GLU A 263 15.84 11.67 -20.94
C GLU A 263 15.38 12.56 -22.10
N ILE A 264 14.13 12.92 -22.14
CA ILE A 264 13.61 13.87 -23.09
C ILE A 264 13.54 15.23 -22.39
N ASN A 265 14.52 16.09 -22.67
CA ASN A 265 14.63 17.46 -22.12
C ASN A 265 14.67 17.53 -20.57
N GLY A 266 15.40 16.64 -19.91
CA GLY A 266 15.45 16.58 -18.46
C GLY A 266 14.16 16.07 -17.81
N ARG A 267 13.31 15.38 -18.56
CA ARG A 267 12.03 14.84 -18.12
C ARG A 267 11.93 13.37 -18.50
N TYR A 268 11.46 12.56 -17.54
CA TYR A 268 11.11 11.16 -17.80
C TYR A 268 9.63 11.10 -18.14
N ASP A 269 9.31 10.76 -19.39
CA ASP A 269 7.93 10.54 -19.83
C ASP A 269 7.67 9.02 -19.89
N VAL A 270 6.96 8.49 -18.90
CA VAL A 270 6.42 7.13 -18.97
C VAL A 270 5.05 7.24 -19.62
N SER A 271 4.96 6.86 -20.90
CA SER A 271 3.70 6.95 -21.60
C SER A 271 2.68 5.95 -21.03
N PHE A 272 1.46 6.44 -20.82
CA PHE A 272 0.32 5.66 -20.28
C PHE A 272 -0.05 4.44 -21.15
N GLU A 273 0.24 4.46 -22.44
CA GLU A 273 -0.08 3.37 -23.36
C GLU A 273 0.74 2.11 -23.11
N THR A 274 1.95 2.25 -22.59
CA THR A 274 2.80 1.11 -22.23
C THR A 274 2.22 0.35 -21.03
N LEU A 275 1.48 1.02 -20.16
CA LEU A 275 0.87 0.44 -18.95
C LEU A 275 -0.44 -0.32 -19.23
N LYS A 276 -1.12 -0.04 -20.34
CA LYS A 276 -2.41 -0.68 -20.67
C LYS A 276 -2.33 -2.18 -20.95
N ASN A 277 -1.16 -2.67 -21.30
CA ASN A 277 -0.96 -4.07 -21.74
C ASN A 277 -0.31 -4.96 -20.67
N GLU A 278 -0.01 -4.44 -19.48
CA GLU A 278 0.65 -5.19 -18.43
C GLU A 278 -0.22 -5.26 -17.17
N PRO A 279 -0.77 -6.41 -16.81
CA PRO A 279 -1.51 -6.56 -15.56
C PRO A 279 -0.58 -6.35 -14.37
N GLN A 280 -1.06 -5.59 -13.37
CA GLN A 280 -0.44 -5.33 -12.07
C GLN A 280 0.71 -4.29 -12.01
N ARG A 281 0.89 -3.46 -13.01
CA ARG A 281 1.92 -2.43 -12.98
C ARG A 281 1.31 -1.03 -12.88
N PHE A 282 1.66 -0.29 -11.83
CA PHE A 282 1.26 1.09 -11.63
C PHE A 282 2.48 1.97 -11.45
N CYS A 283 2.64 2.92 -12.31
CA CYS A 283 3.37 4.13 -12.00
C CYS A 283 2.81 5.29 -12.81
N HIS A 284 2.27 6.30 -12.13
CA HIS A 284 2.05 7.61 -12.71
C HIS A 284 3.09 8.56 -12.13
N LEU A 285 4.28 8.48 -12.67
CA LEU A 285 5.27 9.52 -12.49
C LEU A 285 5.30 10.35 -13.78
N ARG A 286 4.64 11.50 -13.78
CA ARG A 286 4.87 12.53 -14.78
C ARG A 286 5.65 13.65 -14.12
N GLU A 287 6.84 13.89 -14.60
CA GLU A 287 7.53 15.15 -14.38
C GLU A 287 7.04 16.19 -15.42
N TYR A 288 6.81 17.40 -14.96
CA TYR A 288 6.65 18.58 -15.78
C TYR A 288 7.77 19.57 -15.48
#